data_498bb311db59e3f3083f6f460b482b5e
#
_entry.id   498bb311db59e3f3083f6f460b482b5e
#
_cell.length_a   1.000
_cell.length_b   1.000
_cell.length_c   1.000
_cell.angle_alpha   90.00
_cell.angle_beta   90.00
_cell.angle_gamma   90.00
#
_symmetry.space_group_name_H-M   'P 1'
#
loop_
_entity.id
_entity.type
_entity.pdbx_description
1 polymer ?
#
loop_
_entity_poly.entity_id
_entity_poly.type
_entity_poly.pdbx_seq_one_letter_code
_entity_poly.pdbx_strand_id
1 'polypeptide(L)'
;MVVKGDTLAAIAQRYNVSVAVLVKVNRLPSETAKLKVGQKLTIPFGSTAVVASTTRPAAGRPATGPRAPVSPRPPLGLTLAVPDFVEGAPPFGWPVEGTVTSLFGRRRSGWHRGIDVKAERGTIIFAAADGTVVVSAVEPRYGRVVKIEHDDGFLTVYAHNEENLVEVGMRVGAGDPIATLGRTGRATAHHVHFEIRRNGSVYNPLYLLPRPRSASQVEEGEETEE
;
A
#
# COMPACT_ATOMS: atom_id res chain seq x y z
N MET A 1 -20.22 -12.00 -6.01
CA MET A 1 -21.62 -11.62 -5.75
C MET A 1 -22.13 -12.44 -4.57
N VAL A 2 -22.91 -11.83 -3.68
CA VAL A 2 -23.51 -12.46 -2.50
C VAL A 2 -24.63 -13.39 -2.94
N VAL A 3 -24.65 -14.62 -2.42
CA VAL A 3 -25.72 -15.60 -2.68
C VAL A 3 -26.60 -15.79 -1.43
N LYS A 4 -27.76 -16.42 -1.61
CA LYS A 4 -28.69 -16.66 -0.50
C LYS A 4 -28.02 -17.51 0.60
N GLY A 5 -27.99 -17.00 1.82
CA GLY A 5 -27.35 -17.65 2.97
C GLY A 5 -25.92 -17.17 3.29
N ASP A 6 -25.32 -16.34 2.44
CA ASP A 6 -24.02 -15.74 2.73
C ASP A 6 -24.11 -14.73 3.89
N THR A 7 -23.14 -14.82 4.80
CA THR A 7 -22.91 -13.83 5.86
C THR A 7 -21.53 -13.24 5.70
N LEU A 8 -21.33 -12.03 6.23
CA LEU A 8 -19.99 -11.40 6.22
C LEU A 8 -18.92 -12.30 6.84
N ALA A 9 -19.25 -12.99 7.92
CA ALA A 9 -18.33 -13.92 8.58
C ALA A 9 -17.99 -15.13 7.70
N ALA A 10 -18.98 -15.71 7.02
CA ALA A 10 -18.77 -16.85 6.12
C ALA A 10 -17.96 -16.46 4.88
N ILE A 11 -18.22 -15.26 4.35
CA ILE A 11 -17.46 -14.71 3.22
C ILE A 11 -16.02 -14.40 3.68
N ALA A 12 -15.84 -13.74 4.82
CA ALA A 12 -14.55 -13.47 5.42
C ALA A 12 -13.71 -14.74 5.58
N GLN A 13 -14.30 -15.79 6.14
CA GLN A 13 -13.65 -17.09 6.34
C GLN A 13 -13.30 -17.76 5.00
N ARG A 14 -14.23 -17.74 4.03
CA ARG A 14 -14.03 -18.37 2.70
C ARG A 14 -12.85 -17.75 1.94
N TYR A 15 -12.68 -16.43 2.06
CA TYR A 15 -11.65 -15.68 1.35
C TYR A 15 -10.47 -15.30 2.24
N ASN A 16 -10.44 -15.82 3.49
CA ASN A 16 -9.38 -15.61 4.47
C ASN A 16 -9.07 -14.11 4.73
N VAL A 17 -10.12 -13.31 4.89
CA VAL A 17 -10.06 -11.87 5.19
C VAL A 17 -10.77 -11.56 6.50
N SER A 18 -10.40 -10.48 7.20
CA SER A 18 -11.12 -10.11 8.41
C SER A 18 -12.49 -9.48 8.06
N VAL A 19 -13.50 -9.72 8.92
CA VAL A 19 -14.83 -9.11 8.75
C VAL A 19 -14.73 -7.58 8.79
N ALA A 20 -13.88 -7.03 9.67
CA ALA A 20 -13.65 -5.60 9.78
C ALA A 20 -13.14 -4.98 8.46
N VAL A 21 -12.23 -5.66 7.77
CA VAL A 21 -11.73 -5.23 6.45
C VAL A 21 -12.84 -5.28 5.41
N LEU A 22 -13.64 -6.36 5.36
CA LEU A 22 -14.79 -6.44 4.45
C LEU A 22 -15.80 -5.32 4.66
N VAL A 23 -16.10 -4.99 5.92
CA VAL A 23 -17.00 -3.89 6.30
C VAL A 23 -16.46 -2.55 5.79
N LYS A 24 -15.19 -2.26 6.07
CA LYS A 24 -14.54 -0.99 5.66
C LYS A 24 -14.46 -0.84 4.14
N VAL A 25 -13.95 -1.86 3.45
CA VAL A 25 -13.77 -1.83 1.97
C VAL A 25 -15.12 -1.68 1.24
N ASN A 26 -16.17 -2.28 1.79
CA ASN A 26 -17.50 -2.23 1.16
C ASN A 26 -18.42 -1.15 1.77
N ARG A 27 -17.90 -0.31 2.69
CA ARG A 27 -18.65 0.76 3.36
C ARG A 27 -19.94 0.26 4.02
N LEU A 28 -19.86 -0.91 4.66
CA LEU A 28 -21.00 -1.49 5.34
C LEU A 28 -21.19 -0.84 6.72
N PRO A 29 -22.43 -0.75 7.24
CA PRO A 29 -22.71 -0.04 8.48
C PRO A 29 -22.18 -0.73 9.74
N SER A 30 -21.95 -2.05 9.70
CA SER A 30 -21.42 -2.83 10.82
C SER A 30 -20.93 -4.22 10.38
N GLU A 31 -20.21 -4.91 11.25
CA GLU A 31 -19.74 -6.29 11.03
C GLU A 31 -20.89 -7.32 10.96
N THR A 32 -22.08 -6.95 11.46
CA THR A 32 -23.30 -7.75 11.42
C THR A 32 -24.27 -7.30 10.34
N ALA A 33 -23.84 -6.45 9.42
CA ALA A 33 -24.67 -5.93 8.34
C ALA A 33 -25.29 -7.07 7.51
N LYS A 34 -26.59 -6.99 7.28
CA LYS A 34 -27.30 -7.94 6.40
C LYS A 34 -26.92 -7.67 4.96
N LEU A 35 -26.42 -8.68 4.28
CA LEU A 35 -26.09 -8.62 2.86
C LEU A 35 -27.34 -8.87 2.01
N LYS A 36 -27.45 -8.17 0.89
CA LYS A 36 -28.51 -8.43 -0.10
C LYS A 36 -28.03 -9.46 -1.11
N VAL A 37 -28.88 -10.42 -1.46
CA VAL A 37 -28.59 -11.37 -2.54
C VAL A 37 -28.35 -10.60 -3.84
N GLY A 38 -27.26 -10.94 -4.55
CA GLY A 38 -26.83 -10.21 -5.73
C GLY A 38 -25.95 -8.98 -5.46
N GLN A 39 -25.74 -8.60 -4.19
CA GLN A 39 -24.83 -7.50 -3.84
C GLN A 39 -23.40 -7.84 -4.28
N LYS A 40 -22.75 -6.91 -4.96
CA LYS A 40 -21.31 -7.02 -5.25
C LYS A 40 -20.53 -6.60 -4.01
N LEU A 41 -19.65 -7.48 -3.54
CA LEU A 41 -18.67 -7.15 -2.49
C LEU A 41 -17.28 -7.18 -3.10
N THR A 42 -16.50 -6.18 -2.78
CA THR A 42 -15.05 -6.16 -3.03
C THR A 42 -14.41 -7.02 -1.95
N ILE A 43 -13.78 -8.10 -2.36
CA ILE A 43 -13.07 -9.02 -1.47
C ILE A 43 -11.59 -8.75 -1.67
N PRO A 44 -10.87 -8.24 -0.67
CA PRO A 44 -9.41 -8.13 -0.74
C PRO A 44 -8.80 -9.53 -0.80
N PHE A 45 -7.92 -9.77 -1.75
CA PHE A 45 -7.22 -11.05 -1.87
C PHE A 45 -6.07 -11.12 -0.86
N GLY A 46 -6.09 -12.15 -0.02
CA GLY A 46 -4.91 -12.61 0.70
C GLY A 46 -4.59 -11.95 2.04
N SER A 47 -5.44 -12.11 3.06
CA SER A 47 -5.01 -11.88 4.45
C SER A 47 -5.21 -13.15 5.27
N THR A 48 -4.14 -13.91 5.48
CA THR A 48 -4.12 -14.97 6.50
C THR A 48 -4.10 -14.31 7.89
N ALA A 49 -5.27 -14.03 8.45
CA ALA A 49 -5.37 -13.68 9.86
C ALA A 49 -5.06 -14.92 10.70
N VAL A 50 -3.83 -15.02 11.18
CA VAL A 50 -3.51 -15.90 12.31
C VAL A 50 -4.19 -15.28 13.53
N VAL A 51 -5.26 -15.92 14.01
CA VAL A 51 -5.85 -15.64 15.32
C VAL A 51 -4.80 -15.96 16.39
N ALA A 52 -4.08 -14.95 16.86
CA ALA A 52 -3.25 -15.07 18.04
C ALA A 52 -4.18 -15.15 19.25
N SER A 53 -4.30 -16.35 19.82
CA SER A 53 -4.89 -16.58 21.13
C SER A 53 -4.11 -15.77 22.17
N THR A 54 -4.83 -14.91 22.88
CA THR A 54 -4.35 -14.16 24.01
C THR A 54 -3.97 -15.10 25.17
N THR A 55 -2.69 -15.33 25.39
CA THR A 55 -2.17 -15.67 26.70
C THR A 55 -1.10 -14.64 27.07
N ARG A 56 -1.46 -13.79 28.00
CA ARG A 56 -0.60 -12.79 28.66
C ARG A 56 0.39 -13.54 29.56
N PRO A 57 1.70 -13.35 29.40
CA PRO A 57 2.64 -13.61 30.47
C PRO A 57 3.05 -12.29 31.15
N ALA A 58 3.25 -12.43 32.46
CA ALA A 58 3.52 -11.40 33.41
C ALA A 58 4.84 -10.64 33.19
N ALA A 59 4.86 -9.45 33.78
CA ALA A 59 5.96 -8.51 33.88
C ALA A 59 7.32 -9.15 34.20
N GLY A 60 8.28 -8.95 33.28
CA GLY A 60 9.71 -9.17 33.47
C GLY A 60 10.48 -7.86 33.37
N ARG A 61 11.31 -7.58 34.37
CA ARG A 61 12.18 -6.40 34.52
C ARG A 61 13.05 -6.13 33.29
N PRO A 62 13.40 -4.85 33.01
CA PRO A 62 14.30 -4.52 31.92
C PRO A 62 15.74 -4.96 32.27
N ALA A 63 16.32 -5.81 31.43
CA ALA A 63 17.73 -6.12 31.45
C ALA A 63 18.51 -4.98 30.80
N THR A 64 19.34 -4.29 31.57
CA THR A 64 20.37 -3.37 31.09
C THR A 64 21.53 -4.19 30.50
N GLY A 65 21.45 -4.46 29.18
CA GLY A 65 22.58 -4.97 28.41
C GLY A 65 23.33 -3.82 27.71
N PRO A 66 24.64 -3.94 27.47
CA PRO A 66 25.42 -2.89 26.83
C PRO A 66 24.90 -2.62 25.42
N ARG A 67 24.50 -1.39 25.19
CA ARG A 67 24.03 -0.87 23.88
C ARG A 67 25.17 -1.00 22.87
N ALA A 68 25.02 -1.88 21.89
CA ALA A 68 25.92 -1.95 20.76
C ALA A 68 26.07 -0.57 20.10
N PRO A 69 27.28 -0.18 19.62
CA PRO A 69 27.50 1.10 18.99
C PRO A 69 26.59 1.21 17.78
N VAL A 70 25.68 2.19 17.80
CA VAL A 70 24.84 2.54 16.67
C VAL A 70 25.77 3.13 15.61
N SER A 71 26.11 2.36 14.59
CA SER A 71 26.81 2.87 13.42
C SER A 71 26.03 4.06 12.89
N PRO A 72 26.67 5.20 12.61
CA PRO A 72 25.99 6.36 12.03
C PRO A 72 25.35 5.91 10.72
N ARG A 73 24.02 5.99 10.65
CA ARG A 73 23.29 5.73 9.39
C ARG A 73 23.84 6.65 8.32
N PRO A 74 24.33 6.12 7.19
CA PRO A 74 24.73 6.96 6.08
C PRO A 74 23.55 7.85 5.69
N PRO A 75 23.77 9.10 5.27
CA PRO A 75 22.72 9.95 4.75
C PRO A 75 22.00 9.19 3.63
N LEU A 76 20.67 9.28 3.60
CA LEU A 76 19.84 8.65 2.56
C LEU A 76 20.42 8.98 1.18
N GLY A 77 21.16 8.04 0.61
CA GLY A 77 21.74 8.18 -0.71
C GLY A 77 20.61 8.25 -1.73
N LEU A 78 20.58 9.34 -2.50
CA LEU A 78 19.68 9.47 -3.64
C LEU A 78 20.34 8.79 -4.82
N THR A 79 19.90 7.58 -5.11
CA THR A 79 20.40 6.84 -6.27
C THR A 79 19.60 7.24 -7.49
N LEU A 80 20.24 7.95 -8.41
CA LEU A 80 19.70 8.29 -9.73
C LEU A 80 19.92 7.16 -10.75
N ALA A 81 20.69 6.12 -10.37
CA ALA A 81 20.96 5.00 -11.24
C ALA A 81 19.67 4.17 -11.44
N VAL A 82 19.47 3.69 -12.66
CA VAL A 82 18.58 2.55 -12.89
C VAL A 82 19.27 1.39 -12.19
N PRO A 83 18.66 0.86 -11.14
CA PRO A 83 19.26 -0.27 -10.45
C PRO A 83 19.32 -1.46 -11.41
N ASP A 84 20.39 -2.27 -11.35
CA ASP A 84 20.43 -3.60 -11.95
C ASP A 84 19.43 -4.51 -11.19
N PHE A 85 18.14 -4.33 -11.47
CA PHE A 85 17.04 -5.08 -10.85
C PHE A 85 16.73 -6.38 -11.57
N VAL A 86 17.61 -6.85 -12.40
CA VAL A 86 17.37 -8.06 -13.17
C VAL A 86 17.22 -9.30 -12.28
N GLU A 87 17.72 -9.25 -11.04
CA GLU A 87 17.58 -10.34 -10.08
C GLU A 87 17.09 -9.83 -8.73
N GLY A 88 15.85 -10.20 -8.34
CA GLY A 88 15.33 -10.10 -6.97
C GLY A 88 14.45 -8.90 -6.62
N ALA A 89 14.08 -8.01 -7.55
CA ALA A 89 13.05 -7.02 -7.24
C ALA A 89 11.68 -7.70 -7.24
N PRO A 90 10.86 -7.56 -6.18
CA PRO A 90 9.49 -8.01 -6.21
C PRO A 90 8.75 -7.28 -7.34
N PRO A 91 7.83 -7.94 -8.06
CA PRO A 91 7.01 -7.27 -9.07
C PRO A 91 6.07 -6.29 -8.38
N PHE A 92 6.49 -5.02 -8.28
CA PHE A 92 5.65 -3.99 -7.68
C PHE A 92 4.44 -3.67 -8.57
N GLY A 93 3.25 -3.67 -7.96
CA GLY A 93 2.02 -3.20 -8.58
C GLY A 93 1.79 -1.70 -8.32
N TRP A 94 0.92 -1.08 -9.14
CA TRP A 94 0.46 0.29 -8.88
C TRP A 94 -0.36 0.34 -7.58
N PRO A 95 -0.08 1.30 -6.67
CA PRO A 95 -0.81 1.41 -5.41
C PRO A 95 -2.25 1.90 -5.60
N VAL A 96 -2.54 2.58 -6.71
CA VAL A 96 -3.86 3.09 -7.05
C VAL A 96 -3.95 3.31 -8.55
N GLU A 97 -5.13 3.14 -9.11
CA GLU A 97 -5.43 3.59 -10.47
C GLU A 97 -5.64 5.11 -10.46
N GLY A 98 -4.88 5.84 -11.28
CA GLY A 98 -4.94 7.29 -11.31
C GLY A 98 -3.88 7.93 -12.18
N THR A 99 -3.87 9.26 -12.21
CA THR A 99 -2.93 10.04 -13.01
C THR A 99 -1.70 10.42 -12.18
N VAL A 100 -0.51 10.13 -12.68
CA VAL A 100 0.75 10.63 -12.09
C VAL A 100 0.83 12.13 -12.33
N THR A 101 0.66 12.90 -11.26
CA THR A 101 0.68 14.37 -11.30
C THR A 101 2.01 14.97 -10.92
N SER A 102 2.89 14.19 -10.30
CA SER A 102 4.20 14.66 -9.89
C SER A 102 5.23 13.55 -9.88
N LEU A 103 6.33 13.81 -10.57
CA LEU A 103 7.41 12.84 -10.77
C LEU A 103 8.43 12.88 -9.62
N PHE A 104 9.17 11.79 -9.48
CA PHE A 104 10.34 11.68 -8.62
C PHE A 104 11.45 12.63 -9.08
N GLY A 105 12.20 13.21 -8.14
CA GLY A 105 13.41 13.95 -8.44
C GLY A 105 13.42 15.40 -7.97
N ARG A 106 14.28 16.23 -8.60
CA ARG A 106 14.51 17.61 -8.20
C ARG A 106 13.33 18.51 -8.55
N ARG A 107 12.89 19.32 -7.58
CA ARG A 107 11.87 20.38 -7.73
C ARG A 107 12.48 21.73 -7.31
N ARG A 108 11.82 22.84 -7.62
CA ARG A 108 12.23 24.18 -7.11
C ARG A 108 12.20 24.24 -5.57
N SER A 109 11.28 23.51 -4.94
CA SER A 109 11.08 23.45 -3.48
C SER A 109 11.89 22.37 -2.77
N GLY A 110 12.80 21.69 -3.46
CA GLY A 110 13.63 20.63 -2.91
C GLY A 110 13.54 19.32 -3.69
N TRP A 111 13.68 18.20 -3.00
CA TRP A 111 13.69 16.87 -3.61
C TRP A 111 12.40 16.10 -3.34
N HIS A 112 11.79 15.53 -4.38
CA HIS A 112 10.63 14.63 -4.29
C HIS A 112 11.08 13.18 -4.28
N ARG A 113 10.81 12.48 -3.19
CA ARG A 113 11.32 11.12 -2.95
C ARG A 113 10.46 10.00 -3.55
N GLY A 114 9.37 10.33 -4.20
CA GLY A 114 8.41 9.39 -4.77
C GLY A 114 7.71 9.96 -5.99
N ILE A 115 6.55 9.41 -6.26
CA ILE A 115 5.59 9.94 -7.23
C ILE A 115 4.29 10.29 -6.51
N ASP A 116 3.55 11.25 -7.05
CA ASP A 116 2.21 11.58 -6.58
C ASP A 116 1.19 11.09 -7.62
N VAL A 117 0.31 10.19 -7.21
CA VAL A 117 -0.75 9.64 -8.07
C VAL A 117 -2.09 10.19 -7.60
N LYS A 118 -2.74 10.99 -8.44
CA LYS A 118 -4.04 11.60 -8.16
C LYS A 118 -5.17 10.62 -8.46
N ALA A 119 -6.10 10.52 -7.52
CA ALA A 119 -7.38 9.85 -7.68
C ALA A 119 -8.44 10.52 -6.77
N GLU A 120 -9.66 10.02 -6.76
CA GLU A 120 -10.73 10.55 -5.93
C GLU A 120 -10.49 10.27 -4.44
N ARG A 121 -10.99 11.15 -3.57
CA ARG A 121 -10.95 10.93 -2.12
C ARG A 121 -11.65 9.62 -1.76
N GLY A 122 -11.01 8.82 -0.91
CA GLY A 122 -11.55 7.54 -0.47
C GLY A 122 -11.30 6.37 -1.44
N THR A 123 -10.64 6.60 -2.58
CA THR A 123 -10.16 5.51 -3.44
C THR A 123 -9.26 4.58 -2.63
N ILE A 124 -9.41 3.28 -2.81
CA ILE A 124 -8.60 2.29 -2.10
C ILE A 124 -7.16 2.35 -2.60
N ILE A 125 -6.23 2.37 -1.65
CA ILE A 125 -4.80 2.21 -1.88
C ILE A 125 -4.44 0.76 -1.59
N PHE A 126 -3.72 0.13 -2.51
CA PHE A 126 -3.33 -1.27 -2.45
C PHE A 126 -1.83 -1.42 -2.15
N ALA A 127 -1.47 -2.51 -1.48
CA ALA A 127 -0.07 -2.90 -1.31
C ALA A 127 0.56 -3.20 -2.66
N ALA A 128 1.71 -2.59 -2.95
CA ALA A 128 2.40 -2.75 -4.22
C ALA A 128 3.09 -4.11 -4.37
N ALA A 129 3.39 -4.80 -3.27
CA ALA A 129 3.98 -6.14 -3.21
C ALA A 129 3.64 -6.79 -1.87
N ASP A 130 3.90 -8.10 -1.76
CA ASP A 130 3.81 -8.85 -0.51
C ASP A 130 4.77 -8.30 0.53
N GLY A 131 4.36 -8.24 1.80
CA GLY A 131 5.24 -7.74 2.84
C GLY A 131 4.62 -7.68 4.22
N THR A 132 5.32 -7.01 5.14
CA THR A 132 4.87 -6.78 6.51
C THR A 132 4.75 -5.28 6.78
N VAL A 133 3.64 -4.85 7.35
CA VAL A 133 3.42 -3.46 7.74
C VAL A 133 4.35 -3.11 8.90
N VAL A 134 5.26 -2.18 8.69
CA VAL A 134 6.21 -1.72 9.72
C VAL A 134 5.84 -0.35 10.29
N VAL A 135 4.98 0.40 9.60
CA VAL A 135 4.41 1.66 10.09
C VAL A 135 2.97 1.78 9.63
N SER A 136 2.08 2.12 10.56
CA SER A 136 0.71 2.58 10.30
C SER A 136 0.41 3.69 11.31
N ALA A 137 0.67 4.94 10.94
CA ALA A 137 0.69 6.06 11.89
C ALA A 137 0.41 7.41 11.21
N VAL A 138 0.46 8.48 12.00
CA VAL A 138 0.50 9.87 11.52
C VAL A 138 1.93 10.39 11.68
N GLU A 139 2.56 10.80 10.58
CA GLU A 139 3.91 11.36 10.59
C GLU A 139 3.93 12.81 10.09
N PRO A 140 4.86 13.64 10.57
CA PRO A 140 5.04 14.99 10.03
C PRO A 140 5.27 14.96 8.51
N ARG A 141 4.62 15.86 7.77
CA ARG A 141 4.66 16.00 6.30
C ARG A 141 3.91 14.90 5.54
N TYR A 142 4.04 13.61 5.90
CA TYR A 142 3.32 12.50 5.27
C TYR A 142 1.84 12.43 5.64
N GLY A 143 1.45 13.00 6.80
CA GLY A 143 0.10 12.77 7.33
C GLY A 143 -0.08 11.32 7.73
N ARG A 144 -1.25 10.75 7.50
CA ARG A 144 -1.45 9.32 7.69
C ARG A 144 -0.63 8.55 6.65
N VAL A 145 0.15 7.60 7.13
CA VAL A 145 1.12 6.86 6.33
C VAL A 145 1.11 5.39 6.70
N VAL A 146 1.21 4.55 5.68
CA VAL A 146 1.52 3.13 5.80
C VAL A 146 2.90 2.90 5.20
N LYS A 147 3.74 2.08 5.85
CA LYS A 147 5.01 1.61 5.29
C LYS A 147 5.04 0.09 5.40
N ILE A 148 5.43 -0.55 4.30
CA ILE A 148 5.49 -2.00 4.17
C ILE A 148 6.92 -2.38 3.87
N GLU A 149 7.48 -3.29 4.67
CA GLU A 149 8.75 -3.92 4.43
C GLU A 149 8.53 -5.19 3.60
N HIS A 150 9.31 -5.32 2.55
CA HIS A 150 9.30 -6.43 1.61
C HIS A 150 10.61 -7.20 1.69
N ASP A 151 10.68 -8.30 0.98
CA ASP A 151 11.91 -9.07 0.84
C ASP A 151 13.04 -8.22 0.20
N ASP A 152 14.27 -8.69 0.30
CA ASP A 152 15.48 -8.05 -0.24
C ASP A 152 15.74 -6.59 0.21
N GLY A 153 15.21 -6.21 1.38
CA GLY A 153 15.41 -4.89 1.99
C GLY A 153 14.64 -3.77 1.33
N PHE A 154 13.61 -4.09 0.55
CA PHE A 154 12.70 -3.09 0.01
C PHE A 154 11.71 -2.58 1.05
N LEU A 155 11.32 -1.32 0.90
CA LEU A 155 10.31 -0.64 1.70
C LEU A 155 9.46 0.24 0.79
N THR A 156 8.15 0.08 0.84
CA THR A 156 7.21 1.01 0.19
C THR A 156 6.56 1.93 1.19
N VAL A 157 6.27 3.17 0.77
CA VAL A 157 5.65 4.21 1.59
C VAL A 157 4.41 4.73 0.86
N TYR A 158 3.28 4.77 1.59
CA TYR A 158 1.98 5.23 1.10
C TYR A 158 1.50 6.35 2.02
N ALA A 159 1.56 7.59 1.57
CA ALA A 159 1.29 8.76 2.40
C ALA A 159 0.12 9.60 1.89
N HIS A 160 -0.30 10.55 2.74
CA HIS A 160 -1.46 11.42 2.58
C HIS A 160 -2.80 10.69 2.65
N ASN A 161 -2.80 9.49 3.28
CA ASN A 161 -3.99 8.66 3.41
C ASN A 161 -5.11 9.40 4.15
N GLU A 162 -6.35 9.11 3.80
CA GLU A 162 -7.52 9.52 4.59
C GLU A 162 -7.67 8.62 5.82
N GLU A 163 -7.50 7.31 5.61
CA GLU A 163 -7.57 6.29 6.66
C GLU A 163 -6.57 5.17 6.35
N ASN A 164 -5.87 4.67 7.38
CA ASN A 164 -5.09 3.45 7.28
C ASN A 164 -6.00 2.26 7.64
N LEU A 165 -5.97 1.21 6.82
CA LEU A 165 -6.81 0.01 6.98
C LEU A 165 -6.06 -1.15 7.64
N VAL A 166 -4.75 -0.99 7.83
CA VAL A 166 -3.85 -2.02 8.34
C VAL A 166 -3.09 -1.51 9.57
N GLU A 167 -2.63 -2.45 10.40
CA GLU A 167 -1.87 -2.20 11.62
C GLU A 167 -0.44 -2.73 11.51
N VAL A 168 0.46 -2.18 12.33
CA VAL A 168 1.86 -2.64 12.39
C VAL A 168 1.93 -4.11 12.76
N GLY A 169 2.75 -4.87 12.04
CA GLY A 169 2.91 -6.31 12.19
C GLY A 169 1.99 -7.15 11.30
N MET A 170 0.99 -6.55 10.64
CA MET A 170 0.16 -7.29 9.68
C MET A 170 0.97 -7.69 8.45
N ARG A 171 0.79 -8.92 7.97
CA ARG A 171 1.23 -9.35 6.66
C ARG A 171 0.18 -8.98 5.62
N VAL A 172 0.63 -8.47 4.50
CA VAL A 172 -0.20 -8.10 3.36
C VAL A 172 0.36 -8.72 2.08
N GLY A 173 -0.52 -9.11 1.19
CA GLY A 173 -0.18 -9.54 -0.16
C GLY A 173 -0.25 -8.39 -1.16
N ALA A 174 0.41 -8.55 -2.30
CA ALA A 174 0.27 -7.62 -3.42
C ALA A 174 -1.20 -7.46 -3.81
N GLY A 175 -1.68 -6.22 -3.91
CA GLY A 175 -3.08 -5.93 -4.20
C GLY A 175 -4.03 -5.96 -2.99
N ASP A 176 -3.54 -6.18 -1.77
CA ASP A 176 -4.35 -6.04 -0.56
C ASP A 176 -4.66 -4.56 -0.27
N PRO A 177 -5.89 -4.23 0.17
CA PRO A 177 -6.25 -2.86 0.54
C PRO A 177 -5.57 -2.49 1.87
N ILE A 178 -4.80 -1.41 1.86
CA ILE A 178 -4.00 -0.96 3.01
C ILE A 178 -4.40 0.40 3.54
N ALA A 179 -5.01 1.24 2.71
CA ALA A 179 -5.44 2.58 3.09
C ALA A 179 -6.52 3.11 2.14
N THR A 180 -7.06 4.28 2.46
CA THR A 180 -7.88 5.07 1.54
C THR A 180 -7.18 6.38 1.21
N LEU A 181 -7.32 6.84 -0.04
CA LEU A 181 -6.68 8.05 -0.55
C LEU A 181 -7.29 9.30 0.09
N GLY A 182 -6.44 10.18 0.57
CA GLY A 182 -6.83 11.40 1.25
C GLY A 182 -6.03 12.63 0.86
N ARG A 183 -5.91 13.55 1.83
CA ARG A 183 -5.13 14.78 1.72
C ARG A 183 -4.54 15.18 3.07
N THR A 184 -4.15 14.21 3.89
CA THR A 184 -3.58 14.49 5.21
C THR A 184 -2.11 14.92 5.11
N GLY A 185 -1.60 15.56 6.15
CA GLY A 185 -0.22 16.06 6.17
C GLY A 185 0.00 17.25 5.24
N ARG A 186 1.13 17.25 4.53
CA ARG A 186 1.49 18.38 3.63
C ARG A 186 1.08 18.07 2.19
N ALA A 187 -0.20 17.85 1.96
CA ALA A 187 -0.76 17.64 0.64
C ALA A 187 -1.60 18.84 0.19
N THR A 188 -1.47 19.28 -1.05
CA THR A 188 -2.25 20.38 -1.65
C THR A 188 -3.51 19.90 -2.35
N ALA A 189 -3.56 18.64 -2.78
CA ALA A 189 -4.67 18.00 -3.47
C ALA A 189 -4.83 16.55 -2.98
N HIS A 190 -5.92 15.87 -3.35
CA HIS A 190 -6.10 14.46 -3.09
C HIS A 190 -5.17 13.64 -3.99
N HIS A 191 -4.25 12.90 -3.40
CA HIS A 191 -3.31 12.00 -4.08
C HIS A 191 -2.71 11.02 -3.07
N VAL A 192 -2.18 9.92 -3.53
CA VAL A 192 -1.23 9.12 -2.77
C VAL A 192 0.19 9.54 -3.16
N HIS A 193 1.01 9.84 -2.17
CA HIS A 193 2.45 9.95 -2.33
C HIS A 193 3.07 8.58 -2.12
N PHE A 194 3.69 8.04 -3.17
CA PHE A 194 4.22 6.68 -3.20
C PHE A 194 5.74 6.68 -3.37
N GLU A 195 6.44 5.97 -2.47
CA GLU A 195 7.89 5.81 -2.53
C GLU A 195 8.28 4.34 -2.55
N ILE A 196 9.37 4.02 -3.25
CA ILE A 196 10.08 2.74 -3.16
C ILE A 196 11.48 3.01 -2.67
N ARG A 197 11.88 2.31 -1.62
CA ARG A 197 13.20 2.41 -0.99
C ARG A 197 13.85 1.04 -0.90
N ARG A 198 15.16 0.99 -0.89
CA ARG A 198 15.93 -0.23 -0.61
C ARG A 198 17.19 0.15 0.18
N ASN A 199 17.44 -0.54 1.31
CA ASN A 199 18.64 -0.34 2.12
C ASN A 199 18.94 1.14 2.44
N GLY A 200 17.90 1.95 2.70
CA GLY A 200 18.02 3.37 2.99
C GLY A 200 18.11 4.30 1.76
N SER A 201 18.29 3.78 0.56
CA SER A 201 18.25 4.54 -0.69
C SER A 201 16.84 4.69 -1.21
N VAL A 202 16.56 5.78 -1.93
CA VAL A 202 15.23 6.06 -2.52
C VAL A 202 15.33 5.94 -4.03
N TYR A 203 14.42 5.20 -4.61
CA TYR A 203 14.39 4.90 -6.05
C TYR A 203 13.22 5.60 -6.73
N ASN A 204 13.36 5.87 -8.03
CA ASN A 204 12.24 6.36 -8.83
C ASN A 204 11.23 5.22 -9.04
N PRO A 205 10.01 5.32 -8.48
CA PRO A 205 9.02 4.24 -8.58
C PRO A 205 8.68 3.85 -10.02
N LEU A 206 8.75 4.78 -10.96
CA LEU A 206 8.41 4.51 -12.37
C LEU A 206 9.35 3.50 -13.05
N TYR A 207 10.53 3.26 -12.50
CA TYR A 207 11.44 2.23 -13.02
C TYR A 207 11.12 0.84 -12.51
N LEU A 208 10.33 0.73 -11.42
CA LEU A 208 10.01 -0.51 -10.74
C LEU A 208 8.54 -0.92 -10.91
N LEU A 209 7.69 0.04 -11.27
CA LEU A 209 6.29 -0.21 -11.56
C LEU A 209 6.11 -0.69 -13.01
N PRO A 210 5.12 -1.56 -13.28
CA PRO A 210 4.78 -1.92 -14.65
C PRO A 210 4.41 -0.67 -15.43
N ARG A 211 4.72 -0.64 -16.72
CA ARG A 211 4.28 0.47 -17.58
C ARG A 211 2.77 0.61 -17.43
N PRO A 212 2.24 1.83 -17.21
CA PRO A 212 0.80 2.02 -17.19
C PRO A 212 0.27 1.44 -18.50
N ARG A 213 -0.78 0.64 -18.42
CA ARG A 213 -1.51 0.22 -19.61
C ARG A 213 -2.09 1.51 -20.19
N SER A 214 -1.35 2.14 -21.08
CA SER A 214 -1.86 3.31 -21.78
C SER A 214 -3.08 2.85 -22.57
N ALA A 215 -4.15 3.58 -22.41
CA ALA A 215 -5.25 3.59 -23.36
C ALA A 215 -4.71 4.14 -24.70
N SER A 216 -4.10 3.26 -25.49
CA SER A 216 -3.71 3.50 -26.87
C SER A 216 -3.61 2.14 -27.56
N GLN A 217 -4.74 1.47 -27.66
CA GLN A 217 -5.10 0.89 -28.94
C GLN A 217 -5.79 2.01 -29.72
N VAL A 218 -4.99 2.88 -30.31
CA VAL A 218 -5.42 3.55 -31.53
C VAL A 218 -5.56 2.40 -32.51
N GLU A 219 -6.79 2.09 -32.88
CA GLU A 219 -7.12 1.26 -34.01
C GLU A 219 -6.40 1.89 -35.21
N GLU A 220 -5.33 1.21 -35.68
CA GLU A 220 -4.82 1.44 -37.01
C GLU A 220 -5.97 1.04 -37.94
N GLY A 221 -6.71 2.06 -38.39
CA GLY A 221 -7.71 1.90 -39.42
C GLY A 221 -7.03 1.30 -40.64
N GLU A 222 -7.50 0.14 -41.07
CA GLU A 222 -7.27 -0.40 -42.38
C GLU A 222 -7.71 0.68 -43.40
N GLU A 223 -6.74 1.36 -44.03
CA GLU A 223 -6.94 2.00 -45.30
C GLU A 223 -7.11 0.91 -46.35
N THR A 224 -8.33 0.53 -46.63
CA THR A 224 -8.68 -0.17 -47.84
C THR A 224 -8.50 0.79 -49.01
N GLU A 225 -7.42 0.61 -49.78
CA GLU A 225 -7.30 1.15 -51.13
C GLU A 225 -8.36 0.51 -52.02
N GLU A 226 -9.15 1.35 -52.68
CA GLU A 226 -9.86 1.10 -53.91
C GLU A 226 -9.23 1.89 -55.07
#